data_4be0fcbc1f191fe621d7243ed50b9f77
#
_entry.id   4be0fcbc1f191fe621d7243ed50b9f77
#
_cell.length_a   1.000
_cell.length_b   1.000
_cell.length_c   1.000
_cell.angle_alpha   90.00
_cell.angle_beta   90.00
_cell.angle_gamma   90.00
#
_symmetry.space_group_name_H-M   'P 1'
#
loop_
_entity.id
_entity.type
_entity.pdbx_description
1 polymer ?
#
loop_
_entity_poly.entity_id
_entity_poly.type
_entity_poly.pdbx_seq_one_letter_code
_entity_poly.pdbx_strand_id
1 'polypeptide(L)'
;MRKKAISMILAAALGSALLAGCSSAPKETTAAATTAETTAEEKKEESKAEETKAEEKKEEAAGNDMLSGETGDIAKAGDGKGQKVVLITIDSMDQHWVNMDKGCKQAAEELGCDYKWIAPDVKDDAKQIECVNNAVADGATAILVAANGPDAITAALEEADQAGVKIVQVDSFANYPCVQKLGTDNRAAGKTAGEQVLAALEAKGVKEGKIGIVSVNAATTSTVDRDEGFRSAFEGTAFEILETQYADGDAAKSKDAAANFISQGCVAVSYTHLRAH
;
A
#
# COMPACT_ATOMS: atom_id res chain seq x y z
N MET A 1 53.19 24.96 -8.88
CA MET A 1 53.80 24.87 -10.22
C MET A 1 52.91 24.01 -11.12
N ARG A 2 52.50 24.60 -12.24
CA ARG A 2 52.10 24.05 -13.55
C ARG A 2 50.91 23.08 -13.56
N LYS A 3 49.68 23.51 -14.00
CA LYS A 3 49.25 23.80 -15.41
C LYS A 3 49.27 22.53 -16.26
N LYS A 4 48.15 22.08 -16.85
CA LYS A 4 47.38 22.49 -18.03
C LYS A 4 46.36 21.36 -18.29
N ALA A 5 45.13 21.49 -18.55
CA ALA A 5 44.39 22.12 -19.65
C ALA A 5 44.10 21.20 -20.88
N ILE A 6 42.82 21.16 -21.24
CA ILE A 6 42.24 21.24 -22.60
C ILE A 6 42.19 19.95 -23.43
N SER A 7 41.00 19.53 -23.90
CA SER A 7 40.33 19.77 -25.17
C SER A 7 39.02 18.96 -25.25
N MET A 8 37.96 19.51 -25.44
CA MET A 8 37.05 19.81 -26.59
C MET A 8 37.32 19.11 -27.93
N ILE A 9 36.27 18.47 -28.50
CA ILE A 9 35.84 18.40 -29.92
C ILE A 9 34.52 17.69 -29.90
N LEU A 10 33.44 18.21 -30.18
CA LEU A 10 32.55 18.78 -31.18
C LEU A 10 32.70 18.18 -32.60
N ALA A 11 31.65 17.46 -33.07
CA ALA A 11 31.25 17.48 -34.48
C ALA A 11 29.80 16.94 -34.65
N ALA A 12 29.03 17.76 -35.28
CA ALA A 12 27.70 17.57 -35.81
C ALA A 12 27.74 17.06 -37.27
N ALA A 13 26.63 16.50 -37.72
CA ALA A 13 26.06 16.57 -39.08
C ALA A 13 24.89 15.60 -39.16
N LEU A 14 23.62 16.01 -39.24
CA LEU A 14 22.86 16.46 -40.40
C LEU A 14 22.74 15.44 -41.55
N GLY A 15 21.49 15.06 -41.83
CA GLY A 15 21.12 14.35 -43.04
C GLY A 15 19.60 14.07 -43.10
N SER A 16 18.88 14.98 -43.76
CA SER A 16 17.47 14.95 -44.11
C SER A 16 17.18 14.11 -45.36
N ALA A 17 15.96 13.60 -45.51
CA ALA A 17 15.14 13.50 -46.76
C ALA A 17 13.86 12.72 -46.44
N LEU A 18 12.75 13.25 -46.45
CA LEU A 18 11.67 13.67 -47.37
C LEU A 18 11.33 12.73 -48.53
N LEU A 19 10.04 12.46 -48.63
CA LEU A 19 9.08 12.35 -49.72
C LEU A 19 8.16 11.13 -49.55
N ALA A 20 6.86 11.27 -49.27
CA ALA A 20 5.73 11.78 -50.07
C ALA A 20 5.12 10.74 -51.03
N GLY A 21 3.82 10.66 -50.98
CA GLY A 21 2.97 10.07 -52.04
C GLY A 21 1.75 9.34 -51.44
N CYS A 22 0.66 9.99 -51.21
CA CYS A 22 -0.56 10.19 -51.99
C CYS A 22 -1.35 8.94 -52.36
N SER A 23 -2.57 8.89 -51.82
CA SER A 23 -3.87 9.01 -52.50
C SER A 23 -4.53 7.71 -52.90
N SER A 24 -5.71 7.34 -52.48
CA SER A 24 -7.06 7.75 -52.87
C SER A 24 -8.13 6.78 -52.36
N ALA A 25 -9.22 7.30 -51.87
CA ALA A 25 -10.54 6.64 -51.78
C ALA A 25 -11.23 6.78 -53.16
N PRO A 26 -12.44 6.30 -53.46
CA PRO A 26 -13.54 5.82 -52.63
C PRO A 26 -14.37 4.65 -53.21
N LYS A 27 -15.44 4.27 -52.55
CA LYS A 27 -16.83 3.97 -52.97
C LYS A 27 -17.46 2.69 -52.37
N GLU A 28 -18.44 2.97 -51.52
CA GLU A 28 -19.85 2.52 -51.55
C GLU A 28 -20.18 1.14 -52.14
N THR A 29 -20.87 0.33 -51.39
CA THR A 29 -22.31 0.01 -51.49
C THR A 29 -22.72 -1.17 -50.59
N THR A 30 -23.72 -0.99 -49.84
CA THR A 30 -25.05 -1.53 -49.56
C THR A 30 -25.12 -2.56 -48.44
N ALA A 31 -25.71 -2.12 -47.39
CA ALA A 31 -26.99 -2.41 -46.74
C ALA A 31 -27.43 -3.88 -46.56
N ALA A 32 -27.86 -4.08 -45.34
CA ALA A 32 -28.86 -4.99 -44.83
C ALA A 32 -28.39 -6.31 -44.24
N ALA A 33 -28.66 -6.34 -43.00
CA ALA A 33 -29.03 -7.45 -42.07
C ALA A 33 -28.12 -7.58 -40.85
N THR A 34 -28.54 -7.00 -39.78
CA THR A 34 -28.30 -7.55 -38.42
C THR A 34 -29.08 -6.74 -37.39
N THR A 35 -30.30 -7.15 -37.13
CA THR A 35 -31.12 -6.66 -36.01
C THR A 35 -31.53 -7.84 -35.12
N ALA A 36 -30.62 -8.77 -34.81
CA ALA A 36 -30.95 -9.91 -33.94
C ALA A 36 -29.89 -10.26 -32.89
N GLU A 37 -28.70 -9.63 -32.92
CA GLU A 37 -27.63 -9.95 -31.93
C GLU A 37 -27.51 -8.95 -30.76
N THR A 38 -28.07 -7.73 -30.88
CA THR A 38 -27.94 -6.68 -29.85
C THR A 38 -28.76 -6.95 -28.57
N THR A 39 -29.80 -7.80 -28.65
CA THR A 39 -30.68 -8.10 -27.49
C THR A 39 -30.15 -9.18 -26.56
N ALA A 40 -29.16 -9.96 -27.01
CA ALA A 40 -28.60 -11.05 -26.19
C ALA A 40 -27.35 -10.59 -25.40
N GLU A 41 -26.59 -9.62 -25.91
CA GLU A 41 -25.44 -9.03 -25.21
C GLU A 41 -25.86 -8.04 -24.12
N GLU A 42 -26.86 -7.21 -24.34
CA GLU A 42 -27.38 -6.31 -23.29
C GLU A 42 -27.94 -7.07 -22.09
N LYS A 43 -28.59 -8.22 -22.29
CA LYS A 43 -29.06 -9.05 -21.17
C LYS A 43 -27.92 -9.75 -20.42
N LYS A 44 -26.79 -9.97 -21.07
CA LYS A 44 -25.63 -10.60 -20.42
C LYS A 44 -24.78 -9.58 -19.64
N GLU A 45 -24.73 -8.34 -20.09
CA GLU A 45 -24.09 -7.23 -19.35
C GLU A 45 -24.91 -6.79 -18.14
N GLU A 46 -26.23 -6.74 -18.24
CA GLU A 46 -27.11 -6.38 -17.12
C GLU A 46 -27.08 -7.46 -16.02
N SER A 47 -27.02 -8.76 -16.39
CA SER A 47 -26.84 -9.84 -15.42
C SER A 47 -25.48 -9.83 -14.75
N LYS A 48 -24.41 -9.43 -15.47
CA LYS A 48 -23.06 -9.34 -14.92
C LYS A 48 -22.87 -8.09 -14.04
N ALA A 49 -23.59 -7.00 -14.35
CA ALA A 49 -23.59 -5.78 -13.54
C ALA A 49 -24.38 -5.95 -12.23
N GLU A 50 -25.43 -6.79 -12.22
CA GLU A 50 -26.17 -7.11 -11.00
C GLU A 50 -25.41 -8.08 -10.10
N GLU A 51 -24.69 -9.06 -10.66
CA GLU A 51 -23.80 -9.94 -9.88
C GLU A 51 -22.63 -9.17 -9.25
N THR A 52 -22.00 -8.25 -9.99
CA THR A 52 -20.90 -7.43 -9.47
C THR A 52 -21.37 -6.46 -8.38
N LYS A 53 -22.57 -5.88 -8.51
CA LYS A 53 -23.18 -5.05 -7.46
C LYS A 53 -23.64 -5.84 -6.23
N ALA A 54 -23.97 -7.11 -6.39
CA ALA A 54 -24.36 -7.99 -5.28
C ALA A 54 -23.10 -8.49 -4.54
N GLU A 55 -21.99 -8.69 -5.23
CA GLU A 55 -20.68 -9.01 -4.62
C GLU A 55 -20.08 -7.80 -3.92
N GLU A 56 -20.08 -6.60 -4.53
CA GLU A 56 -19.65 -5.37 -3.85
C GLU A 56 -20.47 -5.07 -2.59
N LYS A 57 -21.80 -5.30 -2.62
CA LYS A 57 -22.64 -5.13 -1.42
C LYS A 57 -22.40 -6.20 -0.36
N LYS A 58 -21.93 -7.39 -0.75
CA LYS A 58 -21.56 -8.45 0.19
C LYS A 58 -20.16 -8.23 0.78
N GLU A 59 -19.22 -7.67 0.03
CA GLU A 59 -17.90 -7.26 0.51
C GLU A 59 -18.00 -6.05 1.45
N GLU A 60 -18.84 -5.05 1.14
CA GLU A 60 -19.09 -3.92 2.05
C GLU A 60 -19.74 -4.36 3.37
N ALA A 61 -20.65 -5.35 3.34
CA ALA A 61 -21.24 -5.91 4.54
C ALA A 61 -20.28 -6.82 5.32
N ALA A 62 -19.40 -7.56 4.65
CA ALA A 62 -18.38 -8.38 5.30
C ALA A 62 -17.22 -7.53 5.86
N GLY A 63 -16.87 -6.41 5.21
CA GLY A 63 -15.87 -5.45 5.70
C GLY A 63 -16.30 -4.75 6.99
N ASN A 64 -17.59 -4.47 7.17
CA ASN A 64 -18.12 -3.88 8.40
C ASN A 64 -18.21 -4.88 9.57
N ASP A 65 -18.31 -6.17 9.30
CA ASP A 65 -18.38 -7.19 10.36
C ASP A 65 -16.98 -7.55 10.92
N MET A 66 -15.91 -7.28 10.17
CA MET A 66 -14.53 -7.44 10.66
C MET A 66 -14.07 -6.27 11.56
N LEU A 67 -14.80 -5.16 11.61
CA LEU A 67 -14.58 -4.04 12.53
C LEU A 67 -15.28 -4.23 13.88
N SER A 68 -16.01 -5.32 14.09
CA SER A 68 -16.64 -5.71 15.36
C SER A 68 -15.66 -6.41 16.35
N GLY A 69 -14.34 -6.37 16.10
CA GLY A 69 -13.37 -6.59 17.16
C GLY A 69 -13.61 -5.53 18.22
N GLU A 70 -13.95 -5.94 19.43
CA GLU A 70 -14.30 -5.17 20.64
C GLU A 70 -13.80 -3.70 20.56
N THR A 71 -14.52 -2.86 19.82
CA THR A 71 -14.37 -1.42 19.93
C THR A 71 -14.90 -1.12 21.32
N GLY A 72 -13.99 -0.90 22.27
CA GLY A 72 -14.36 -0.51 23.61
C GLY A 72 -15.42 0.58 23.53
N ASP A 73 -16.37 0.50 24.40
CA ASP A 73 -17.60 1.27 24.51
C ASP A 73 -17.48 2.71 23.96
N ILE A 74 -17.59 2.90 22.64
CA ILE A 74 -17.60 4.22 21.97
C ILE A 74 -18.76 5.07 22.55
N ALA A 75 -19.79 4.41 23.08
CA ALA A 75 -20.91 5.08 23.79
C ALA A 75 -20.46 5.85 25.04
N LYS A 76 -19.22 5.72 25.50
CA LYS A 76 -18.62 6.51 26.60
C LYS A 76 -17.57 7.51 26.10
N ALA A 77 -17.34 7.62 24.79
CA ALA A 77 -16.50 8.67 24.27
C ALA A 77 -17.12 10.03 24.62
N GLY A 78 -16.32 10.88 25.19
CA GLY A 78 -16.74 12.24 25.50
C GLY A 78 -17.03 13.07 24.26
N ASP A 79 -17.62 14.25 24.43
CA ASP A 79 -17.70 15.29 23.41
C ASP A 79 -16.26 15.65 22.96
N GLY A 80 -15.97 15.47 21.67
CA GLY A 80 -14.67 15.78 21.08
C GLY A 80 -14.41 17.26 20.81
N LYS A 81 -15.32 18.14 21.25
CA LYS A 81 -15.20 19.59 21.05
C LYS A 81 -13.88 20.16 21.58
N GLY A 82 -13.21 20.92 20.72
CA GLY A 82 -11.92 21.54 21.06
C GLY A 82 -10.74 20.57 20.93
N GLN A 83 -10.98 19.31 20.55
CA GLN A 83 -9.91 18.37 20.23
C GLN A 83 -9.55 18.51 18.75
N LYS A 84 -8.25 18.62 18.48
CA LYS A 84 -7.69 18.61 17.13
C LYS A 84 -6.89 17.34 16.93
N VAL A 85 -7.42 16.43 16.14
CA VAL A 85 -6.84 15.11 15.86
C VAL A 85 -6.16 15.14 14.50
N VAL A 86 -4.90 14.72 14.43
CA VAL A 86 -4.15 14.67 13.17
C VAL A 86 -3.73 13.24 12.90
N LEU A 87 -4.14 12.70 11.74
CA LEU A 87 -3.61 11.43 11.22
C LEU A 87 -2.33 11.72 10.43
N ILE A 88 -1.26 10.99 10.74
CA ILE A 88 0.02 11.05 10.02
C ILE A 88 0.35 9.65 9.51
N THR A 89 0.40 9.49 8.18
CA THR A 89 0.67 8.21 7.52
C THR A 89 2.03 8.19 6.84
N ILE A 90 2.45 7.02 6.38
CA ILE A 90 3.77 6.82 5.75
C ILE A 90 3.87 7.56 4.42
N ASP A 91 2.78 7.57 3.65
CA ASP A 91 2.64 8.32 2.39
C ASP A 91 1.16 8.71 2.17
N SER A 92 0.91 9.50 1.13
CA SER A 92 -0.43 9.95 0.73
C SER A 92 -1.00 9.23 -0.48
N MET A 93 -0.29 8.25 -1.03
CA MET A 93 -0.60 7.63 -2.32
C MET A 93 -1.23 6.24 -2.19
N ASP A 94 -0.98 5.53 -1.09
CA ASP A 94 -1.48 4.19 -0.87
C ASP A 94 -2.98 4.23 -0.51
N GLN A 95 -3.78 3.38 -1.17
CA GLN A 95 -5.22 3.27 -0.93
C GLN A 95 -5.54 2.86 0.52
N HIS A 96 -4.63 2.14 1.17
CA HIS A 96 -4.76 1.81 2.58
C HIS A 96 -4.90 3.06 3.45
N TRP A 97 -4.04 4.07 3.23
CA TRP A 97 -4.09 5.33 3.96
C TRP A 97 -5.31 6.17 3.64
N VAL A 98 -5.74 6.16 2.36
CA VAL A 98 -6.99 6.83 1.94
C VAL A 98 -8.21 6.22 2.65
N ASN A 99 -8.24 4.90 2.83
CA ASN A 99 -9.33 4.24 3.55
C ASN A 99 -9.27 4.52 5.06
N MET A 100 -8.07 4.56 5.64
CA MET A 100 -7.88 4.94 7.05
C MET A 100 -8.33 6.38 7.30
N ASP A 101 -7.96 7.32 6.40
CA ASP A 101 -8.43 8.71 6.45
C ASP A 101 -9.95 8.83 6.45
N LYS A 102 -10.64 8.08 5.58
CA LYS A 102 -12.12 8.07 5.54
C LYS A 102 -12.71 7.65 6.89
N GLY A 103 -12.17 6.57 7.49
CA GLY A 103 -12.64 6.09 8.79
C GLY A 103 -12.38 7.10 9.91
N CYS A 104 -11.19 7.68 9.96
CA CYS A 104 -10.84 8.72 10.94
C CYS A 104 -11.71 9.97 10.80
N LYS A 105 -11.96 10.39 9.55
CA LYS A 105 -12.82 11.54 9.26
C LYS A 105 -14.25 11.31 9.72
N GLN A 106 -14.83 10.14 9.42
CA GLN A 106 -16.15 9.78 9.89
C GLN A 106 -16.23 9.79 11.41
N ALA A 107 -15.28 9.16 12.11
CA ALA A 107 -15.24 9.14 13.57
C ALA A 107 -15.11 10.54 14.16
N ALA A 108 -14.28 11.39 13.56
CA ALA A 108 -14.12 12.79 14.01
C ALA A 108 -15.42 13.61 13.83
N GLU A 109 -16.13 13.43 12.72
CA GLU A 109 -17.44 14.05 12.48
C GLU A 109 -18.47 13.60 13.54
N GLU A 110 -18.52 12.31 13.86
CA GLU A 110 -19.42 11.73 14.87
C GLU A 110 -19.10 12.23 16.29
N LEU A 111 -17.82 12.43 16.60
CA LEU A 111 -17.34 12.91 17.90
C LEU A 111 -17.29 14.46 18.02
N GLY A 112 -17.41 15.17 16.91
CA GLY A 112 -17.28 16.64 16.87
C GLY A 112 -15.85 17.14 17.04
N CYS A 113 -14.85 16.35 16.68
CA CYS A 113 -13.43 16.74 16.67
C CYS A 113 -13.07 17.55 15.42
N ASP A 114 -12.08 18.45 15.53
CA ASP A 114 -11.35 18.96 14.37
C ASP A 114 -10.37 17.88 13.89
N TYR A 115 -10.42 17.54 12.60
CA TYR A 115 -9.63 16.44 12.03
C TYR A 115 -8.85 16.88 10.81
N LYS A 116 -7.62 16.40 10.71
CA LYS A 116 -6.76 16.62 9.54
C LYS A 116 -5.93 15.37 9.25
N TRP A 117 -5.82 14.98 7.98
CA TRP A 117 -4.84 14.02 7.52
C TRP A 117 -3.68 14.74 6.85
N ILE A 118 -2.45 14.39 7.23
CA ILE A 118 -1.22 14.86 6.61
C ILE A 118 -0.29 13.68 6.40
N ALA A 119 0.45 13.70 5.29
CA ALA A 119 1.41 12.65 4.97
C ALA A 119 2.48 13.20 4.03
N PRO A 120 3.69 12.64 4.04
CA PRO A 120 4.67 12.92 3.01
C PRO A 120 4.19 12.42 1.64
N ASP A 121 4.70 13.02 0.58
CA ASP A 121 4.47 12.61 -0.81
C ASP A 121 5.25 11.34 -1.20
N VAL A 122 6.28 11.01 -0.43
CA VAL A 122 7.11 9.81 -0.57
C VAL A 122 7.41 9.23 0.81
N LYS A 123 7.74 7.94 0.86
CA LYS A 123 8.17 7.24 2.09
C LYS A 123 9.55 7.74 2.51
N ASP A 124 9.57 8.71 3.41
CA ASP A 124 10.77 9.38 3.88
C ASP A 124 10.60 9.78 5.36
N ASP A 125 11.55 9.36 6.19
CA ASP A 125 11.49 9.57 7.64
C ASP A 125 11.59 11.06 8.00
N ALA A 126 12.45 11.83 7.33
CA ALA A 126 12.65 13.25 7.62
C ALA A 126 11.37 14.05 7.30
N LYS A 127 10.72 13.74 6.17
CA LYS A 127 9.45 14.37 5.81
C LYS A 127 8.32 13.97 6.77
N GLN A 128 8.32 12.74 7.27
CA GLN A 128 7.33 12.33 8.26
C GLN A 128 7.55 13.03 9.60
N ILE A 129 8.79 13.24 10.03
CA ILE A 129 9.15 14.07 11.19
C ILE A 129 8.64 15.50 11.00
N GLU A 130 8.81 16.11 9.83
CA GLU A 130 8.24 17.42 9.52
C GLU A 130 6.71 17.45 9.67
N CYS A 131 6.01 16.36 9.27
CA CYS A 131 4.56 16.24 9.46
C CYS A 131 4.19 16.26 10.95
N VAL A 132 4.94 15.55 11.82
CA VAL A 132 4.73 15.56 13.28
C VAL A 132 4.93 16.97 13.83
N ASN A 133 6.04 17.63 13.50
CA ASN A 133 6.36 18.96 13.98
C ASN A 133 5.32 19.99 13.53
N ASN A 134 4.85 19.90 12.30
CA ASN A 134 3.79 20.75 11.77
C ASN A 134 2.45 20.51 12.50
N ALA A 135 2.10 19.26 12.82
CA ALA A 135 0.90 18.96 13.58
C ALA A 135 0.93 19.58 14.98
N VAL A 136 2.08 19.49 15.67
CA VAL A 136 2.29 20.12 16.99
C VAL A 136 2.17 21.63 16.89
N ALA A 137 2.85 22.25 15.92
CA ALA A 137 2.82 23.70 15.70
C ALA A 137 1.41 24.21 15.36
N ASP A 138 0.64 23.42 14.64
CA ASP A 138 -0.77 23.68 14.30
C ASP A 138 -1.73 23.48 15.49
N GLY A 139 -1.23 23.06 16.66
CA GLY A 139 -2.01 22.87 17.89
C GLY A 139 -2.80 21.58 17.93
N ALA A 140 -2.27 20.49 17.37
CA ALA A 140 -2.84 19.16 17.55
C ALA A 140 -2.93 18.79 19.03
N THR A 141 -4.05 18.22 19.46
CA THR A 141 -4.22 17.66 20.81
C THR A 141 -3.95 16.17 20.84
N ALA A 142 -4.09 15.50 19.69
CA ALA A 142 -3.73 14.10 19.49
C ALA A 142 -3.20 13.86 18.08
N ILE A 143 -2.25 12.95 17.98
CA ILE A 143 -1.69 12.45 16.72
C ILE A 143 -1.93 10.96 16.64
N LEU A 144 -2.54 10.51 15.54
CA LEU A 144 -2.59 9.12 15.12
C LEU A 144 -1.46 8.91 14.11
N VAL A 145 -0.47 8.08 14.41
CA VAL A 145 0.72 7.94 13.58
C VAL A 145 0.97 6.50 13.14
N ALA A 146 1.18 6.31 11.83
CA ALA A 146 1.75 5.11 11.26
C ALA A 146 3.22 5.39 10.90
N ALA A 147 4.16 4.84 11.65
CA ALA A 147 5.58 5.14 11.48
C ALA A 147 6.18 4.48 10.22
N ASN A 148 6.93 5.24 9.42
CA ASN A 148 7.74 4.70 8.33
C ASN A 148 8.95 3.93 8.89
N GLY A 149 9.76 4.58 9.72
CA GLY A 149 10.86 3.98 10.46
C GLY A 149 10.58 4.00 11.97
N PRO A 150 10.62 2.84 12.67
CA PRO A 150 10.20 2.74 14.07
C PRO A 150 11.05 3.60 15.02
N ASP A 151 12.33 3.76 14.74
CA ASP A 151 13.28 4.53 15.56
C ASP A 151 13.40 5.98 15.10
N ALA A 152 13.32 6.23 13.81
CA ALA A 152 13.59 7.54 13.22
C ALA A 152 12.66 8.65 13.76
N ILE A 153 11.40 8.30 14.02
CA ILE A 153 10.36 9.26 14.42
C ILE A 153 10.31 9.51 15.95
N THR A 154 11.04 8.71 16.75
CA THR A 154 10.90 8.69 18.21
C THR A 154 11.15 10.06 18.87
N ALA A 155 12.18 10.79 18.43
CA ALA A 155 12.49 12.11 18.99
C ALA A 155 11.37 13.13 18.74
N ALA A 156 10.78 13.11 17.54
CA ALA A 156 9.66 14.01 17.22
C ALA A 156 8.39 13.65 18.01
N LEU A 157 8.14 12.36 18.26
CA LEU A 157 7.04 11.91 19.11
C LEU A 157 7.26 12.31 20.59
N GLU A 158 8.51 12.24 21.07
CA GLU A 158 8.87 12.69 22.39
C GLU A 158 8.62 14.20 22.58
N GLU A 159 9.03 15.01 21.60
CA GLU A 159 8.77 16.46 21.61
C GLU A 159 7.26 16.76 21.58
N ALA A 160 6.48 16.00 20.79
CA ALA A 160 5.04 16.13 20.73
C ALA A 160 4.37 15.76 22.07
N ASP A 161 4.79 14.67 22.72
CA ASP A 161 4.27 14.25 24.03
C ASP A 161 4.62 15.26 25.12
N GLN A 162 5.85 15.78 25.13
CA GLN A 162 6.27 16.85 26.04
C GLN A 162 5.46 18.14 25.85
N ALA A 163 4.99 18.42 24.63
CA ALA A 163 4.06 19.49 24.33
C ALA A 163 2.61 19.20 24.77
N GLY A 164 2.33 17.99 25.29
CA GLY A 164 1.02 17.56 25.79
C GLY A 164 0.14 16.88 24.75
N VAL A 165 0.64 16.65 23.53
CA VAL A 165 -0.07 15.96 22.46
C VAL A 165 -0.17 14.46 22.77
N LYS A 166 -1.35 13.87 22.66
CA LYS A 166 -1.55 12.45 22.87
C LYS A 166 -1.15 11.65 21.62
N ILE A 167 -0.33 10.63 21.83
CA ILE A 167 0.16 9.76 20.73
C ILE A 167 -0.65 8.47 20.72
N VAL A 168 -1.27 8.18 19.57
CA VAL A 168 -1.89 6.89 19.25
C VAL A 168 -1.14 6.32 18.04
N GLN A 169 -0.70 5.08 18.13
CA GLN A 169 -0.01 4.43 17.03
C GLN A 169 -0.97 3.54 16.26
N VAL A 170 -0.95 3.66 14.93
CA VAL A 170 -1.84 2.92 14.02
C VAL A 170 -1.03 2.14 12.99
N ASP A 171 -1.47 0.93 12.63
CA ASP A 171 -0.91 0.06 11.59
C ASP A 171 0.58 -0.32 11.80
N SER A 172 1.49 0.62 11.62
CA SER A 172 2.94 0.45 11.75
C SER A 172 3.45 1.25 12.97
N PHE A 173 4.11 0.55 13.89
CA PHE A 173 4.41 1.10 15.21
C PHE A 173 5.84 1.65 15.31
N ALA A 174 5.96 2.79 15.99
CA ALA A 174 7.23 3.35 16.42
C ALA A 174 7.71 2.74 17.74
N ASN A 175 9.01 2.81 18.00
CA ASN A 175 9.61 2.42 19.28
C ASN A 175 9.45 3.54 20.33
N TYR A 176 8.20 4.01 20.53
CA TYR A 176 7.85 5.06 21.46
C TYR A 176 6.61 4.69 22.28
N PRO A 177 6.52 5.08 23.57
CA PRO A 177 5.30 4.90 24.35
C PRO A 177 4.11 5.67 23.74
N CYS A 178 2.91 5.11 23.88
CA CYS A 178 1.70 5.74 23.36
C CYS A 178 0.48 5.39 24.20
N VAL A 179 -0.61 6.13 24.02
CA VAL A 179 -1.87 5.90 24.70
C VAL A 179 -2.49 4.57 24.27
N GLN A 180 -2.44 4.30 22.96
CA GLN A 180 -3.02 3.10 22.36
C GLN A 180 -2.29 2.71 21.09
N LYS A 181 -2.20 1.39 20.83
CA LYS A 181 -1.77 0.80 19.57
C LYS A 181 -2.97 0.14 18.90
N LEU A 182 -3.21 0.49 17.64
CA LEU A 182 -4.29 -0.07 16.82
C LEU A 182 -3.67 -0.61 15.53
N GLY A 183 -3.71 -1.90 15.34
CA GLY A 183 -3.12 -2.55 14.17
C GLY A 183 -3.38 -4.03 14.11
N THR A 184 -3.01 -4.63 12.99
CA THR A 184 -3.05 -6.07 12.76
C THR A 184 -1.90 -6.75 13.52
N ASP A 185 -2.12 -7.96 14.04
CA ASP A 185 -1.02 -8.86 14.38
C ASP A 185 -0.35 -9.33 13.07
N ASN A 186 0.64 -8.55 12.62
CA ASN A 186 1.28 -8.74 11.33
C ASN A 186 2.12 -10.03 11.29
N ARG A 187 2.68 -10.47 12.42
CA ARG A 187 3.41 -11.73 12.49
C ARG A 187 2.46 -12.92 12.33
N ALA A 188 1.32 -12.91 13.02
CA ALA A 188 0.30 -13.95 12.85
C ALA A 188 -0.29 -13.94 11.44
N ALA A 189 -0.54 -12.76 10.85
CA ALA A 189 -1.02 -12.63 9.48
C ALA A 189 -0.02 -13.18 8.46
N GLY A 190 1.27 -12.86 8.62
CA GLY A 190 2.35 -13.40 7.80
C GLY A 190 2.44 -14.91 7.89
N LYS A 191 2.38 -15.47 9.11
CA LYS A 191 2.39 -16.92 9.33
C LYS A 191 1.21 -17.60 8.64
N THR A 192 0.01 -17.07 8.81
CA THR A 192 -1.19 -17.59 8.13
C THR A 192 -1.03 -17.60 6.61
N ALA A 193 -0.49 -16.53 6.03
CA ALA A 193 -0.20 -16.48 4.59
C ALA A 193 0.81 -17.55 4.16
N GLY A 194 1.87 -17.75 4.94
CA GLY A 194 2.87 -18.79 4.70
C GLY A 194 2.28 -20.20 4.77
N GLU A 195 1.46 -20.49 5.77
CA GLU A 195 0.75 -21.77 5.92
C GLU A 195 -0.19 -22.04 4.74
N GLN A 196 -0.89 -21.03 4.22
CA GLN A 196 -1.74 -21.18 3.03
C GLN A 196 -0.93 -21.44 1.75
N VAL A 197 0.22 -20.79 1.58
CA VAL A 197 1.12 -21.07 0.46
C VAL A 197 1.67 -22.48 0.56
N LEU A 198 2.10 -22.93 1.73
CA LEU A 198 2.59 -24.28 1.97
C LEU A 198 1.53 -25.31 1.63
N ALA A 199 0.31 -25.16 2.13
CA ALA A 199 -0.81 -26.03 1.83
C ALA A 199 -1.14 -26.09 0.33
N ALA A 200 -1.07 -24.94 -0.38
CA ALA A 200 -1.30 -24.86 -1.80
C ALA A 200 -0.19 -25.57 -2.62
N LEU A 201 1.07 -25.52 -2.18
CA LEU A 201 2.19 -26.22 -2.80
C LEU A 201 2.06 -27.74 -2.59
N GLU A 202 1.74 -28.17 -1.37
CA GLU A 202 1.49 -29.58 -1.04
C GLU A 202 0.35 -30.18 -1.87
N ALA A 203 -0.77 -29.45 -2.01
CA ALA A 203 -1.90 -29.85 -2.83
C ALA A 203 -1.53 -30.03 -4.31
N LYS A 204 -0.50 -29.33 -4.79
CA LYS A 204 0.07 -29.47 -6.13
C LYS A 204 1.17 -30.54 -6.23
N GLY A 205 1.49 -31.21 -5.12
CA GLY A 205 2.55 -32.22 -5.05
C GLY A 205 3.97 -31.64 -5.04
N VAL A 206 4.12 -30.31 -4.84
CA VAL A 206 5.41 -29.65 -4.71
C VAL A 206 5.85 -29.76 -3.26
N LYS A 207 6.98 -30.41 -3.01
CA LYS A 207 7.47 -30.72 -1.66
C LYS A 207 8.74 -29.96 -1.26
N GLU A 208 9.40 -29.34 -2.22
CA GLU A 208 10.64 -28.59 -2.07
C GLU A 208 10.74 -27.51 -3.15
N GLY A 209 11.61 -26.53 -2.95
CA GLY A 209 11.88 -25.49 -3.93
C GLY A 209 12.18 -24.14 -3.28
N LYS A 210 12.40 -23.12 -4.12
CA LYS A 210 12.68 -21.77 -3.69
C LYS A 210 11.41 -20.96 -3.64
N ILE A 211 11.32 -20.07 -2.64
CA ILE A 211 10.21 -19.13 -2.47
C ILE A 211 10.79 -17.73 -2.37
N GLY A 212 10.25 -16.79 -3.15
CA GLY A 212 10.61 -15.38 -3.10
C GLY A 212 9.64 -14.58 -2.24
N ILE A 213 10.13 -13.53 -1.60
CA ILE A 213 9.31 -12.54 -0.88
C ILE A 213 9.60 -11.15 -1.45
N VAL A 214 8.53 -10.43 -1.82
CA VAL A 214 8.59 -9.02 -2.19
C VAL A 214 7.96 -8.20 -1.07
N SER A 215 8.71 -7.23 -0.54
CA SER A 215 8.28 -6.38 0.56
C SER A 215 8.45 -4.89 0.23
N VAL A 216 7.99 -4.02 1.12
CA VAL A 216 8.08 -2.56 0.95
C VAL A 216 9.51 -2.10 1.20
N ASN A 217 9.97 -2.21 2.43
CA ASN A 217 11.33 -1.85 2.88
C ASN A 217 11.74 -2.70 4.09
N ALA A 218 12.96 -2.52 4.55
CA ALA A 218 13.53 -3.30 5.66
C ALA A 218 13.26 -2.67 7.05
N ALA A 219 12.50 -1.59 7.15
CA ALA A 219 12.33 -0.84 8.38
C ALA A 219 10.89 -0.84 8.90
N THR A 220 9.89 -0.73 8.03
CA THR A 220 8.48 -0.61 8.42
C THR A 220 8.01 -1.85 9.17
N THR A 221 7.68 -1.70 10.45
CA THR A 221 7.41 -2.79 11.39
C THR A 221 6.33 -3.76 10.87
N SER A 222 5.22 -3.24 10.35
CA SER A 222 4.11 -4.07 9.87
C SER A 222 4.52 -5.02 8.74
N THR A 223 5.41 -4.60 7.83
CA THR A 223 5.86 -5.42 6.71
C THR A 223 7.00 -6.36 7.08
N VAL A 224 7.86 -5.94 8.01
CA VAL A 224 8.92 -6.80 8.58
C VAL A 224 8.29 -7.95 9.37
N ASP A 225 7.32 -7.69 10.23
CA ASP A 225 6.62 -8.72 11.00
C ASP A 225 5.89 -9.72 10.09
N ARG A 226 5.28 -9.25 8.97
CA ARG A 226 4.66 -10.17 7.98
C ARG A 226 5.69 -11.06 7.30
N ASP A 227 6.87 -10.53 6.93
CA ASP A 227 7.95 -11.31 6.35
C ASP A 227 8.45 -12.38 7.33
N GLU A 228 8.75 -12.00 8.57
CA GLU A 228 9.19 -12.93 9.61
C GLU A 228 8.12 -13.99 9.93
N GLY A 229 6.85 -13.58 10.02
CA GLY A 229 5.74 -14.51 10.21
C GLY A 229 5.62 -15.50 9.05
N PHE A 230 5.71 -15.01 7.80
CA PHE A 230 5.67 -15.86 6.61
C PHE A 230 6.81 -16.90 6.61
N ARG A 231 8.05 -16.48 6.89
CA ARG A 231 9.21 -17.36 6.98
C ARG A 231 9.02 -18.45 8.03
N SER A 232 8.42 -18.10 9.17
CA SER A 232 8.21 -19.06 10.28
C SER A 232 7.33 -20.25 9.90
N ALA A 233 6.42 -20.08 8.91
CA ALA A 233 5.59 -21.18 8.42
C ALA A 233 6.36 -22.25 7.65
N PHE A 234 7.57 -21.92 7.16
CA PHE A 234 8.41 -22.83 6.39
C PHE A 234 9.56 -23.44 7.20
N GLU A 235 9.67 -23.10 8.48
CA GLU A 235 10.67 -23.71 9.36
C GLU A 235 10.51 -25.23 9.43
N GLY A 236 11.62 -25.93 9.25
CA GLY A 236 11.62 -27.41 9.24
C GLY A 236 11.09 -28.06 7.97
N THR A 237 10.73 -27.29 6.94
CA THR A 237 10.35 -27.78 5.61
C THR A 237 11.55 -27.87 4.67
N ALA A 238 11.39 -28.48 3.48
CA ALA A 238 12.41 -28.53 2.45
C ALA A 238 12.37 -27.33 1.47
N PHE A 239 11.64 -26.28 1.81
CA PHE A 239 11.60 -25.05 1.03
C PHE A 239 12.68 -24.06 1.49
N GLU A 240 13.34 -23.41 0.53
CA GLU A 240 14.31 -22.34 0.74
C GLU A 240 13.63 -20.99 0.53
N ILE A 241 13.52 -20.17 1.57
CA ILE A 241 13.03 -18.81 1.44
C ILE A 241 14.21 -17.91 1.10
N LEU A 242 14.20 -17.32 -0.09
CA LEU A 242 15.26 -16.43 -0.57
C LEU A 242 15.28 -15.10 0.19
N GLU A 243 16.34 -14.32 -0.01
CA GLU A 243 16.43 -12.94 0.48
C GLU A 243 15.28 -12.10 -0.07
N THR A 244 14.67 -11.30 0.82
CA THR A 244 13.55 -10.43 0.47
C THR A 244 13.99 -9.34 -0.50
N GLN A 245 13.21 -9.12 -1.56
CA GLN A 245 13.40 -8.00 -2.46
C GLN A 245 12.44 -6.86 -2.10
N TYR A 246 12.98 -5.65 -1.99
CA TYR A 246 12.22 -4.47 -1.57
C TYR A 246 11.81 -3.63 -2.78
N ALA A 247 10.55 -3.25 -2.81
CA ALA A 247 9.93 -2.55 -3.95
C ALA A 247 9.31 -1.20 -3.58
N ASP A 248 9.47 -0.72 -2.35
CA ASP A 248 8.93 0.56 -1.84
C ASP A 248 7.40 0.72 -2.02
N GLY A 249 6.68 -0.40 -2.20
CA GLY A 249 5.26 -0.38 -2.55
C GLY A 249 4.98 0.05 -4.00
N ASP A 250 6.01 0.14 -4.86
CA ASP A 250 5.89 0.45 -6.28
C ASP A 250 5.51 -0.79 -7.09
N ALA A 251 4.45 -0.68 -7.90
CA ALA A 251 3.93 -1.81 -8.67
C ALA A 251 4.90 -2.31 -9.76
N ALA A 252 5.66 -1.40 -10.41
CA ALA A 252 6.62 -1.78 -11.44
C ALA A 252 7.82 -2.51 -10.82
N LYS A 253 8.40 -1.97 -9.75
CA LYS A 253 9.47 -2.63 -8.98
C LYS A 253 9.01 -3.99 -8.43
N SER A 254 7.77 -4.09 -7.94
CA SER A 254 7.21 -5.35 -7.44
C SER A 254 7.10 -6.40 -8.54
N LYS A 255 6.66 -6.00 -9.74
CA LYS A 255 6.61 -6.87 -10.91
C LYS A 255 8.01 -7.35 -11.31
N ASP A 256 8.99 -6.45 -11.33
CA ASP A 256 10.37 -6.78 -11.68
C ASP A 256 11.01 -7.75 -10.65
N ALA A 257 10.75 -7.52 -9.36
CA ALA A 257 11.18 -8.41 -8.29
C ALA A 257 10.55 -9.81 -8.44
N ALA A 258 9.25 -9.88 -8.74
CA ALA A 258 8.59 -11.17 -9.00
C ALA A 258 9.17 -11.88 -10.22
N ALA A 259 9.41 -11.17 -11.33
CA ALA A 259 10.04 -11.74 -12.53
C ALA A 259 11.44 -12.27 -12.24
N ASN A 260 12.20 -11.56 -11.41
CA ASN A 260 13.53 -11.97 -10.96
C ASN A 260 13.45 -13.30 -10.15
N PHE A 261 12.54 -13.43 -9.20
CA PHE A 261 12.33 -14.68 -8.46
C PHE A 261 11.89 -15.84 -9.37
N ILE A 262 11.00 -15.59 -10.32
CA ILE A 262 10.60 -16.60 -11.33
C ILE A 262 11.81 -17.07 -12.13
N SER A 263 12.70 -16.14 -12.55
CA SER A 263 13.91 -16.50 -13.30
C SER A 263 14.91 -17.32 -12.48
N GLN A 264 14.87 -17.19 -11.15
CA GLN A 264 15.68 -18.00 -10.22
C GLN A 264 15.06 -19.36 -9.92
N GLY A 265 13.92 -19.70 -10.53
CA GLY A 265 13.25 -20.98 -10.38
C GLY A 265 12.40 -21.07 -9.10
N CYS A 266 11.95 -19.96 -8.54
CA CYS A 266 11.04 -19.97 -7.41
C CYS A 266 9.72 -20.64 -7.78
N VAL A 267 9.23 -21.55 -6.92
CA VAL A 267 7.95 -22.25 -7.06
C VAL A 267 6.77 -21.41 -6.57
N ALA A 268 7.04 -20.39 -5.76
CA ALA A 268 6.07 -19.39 -5.31
C ALA A 268 6.76 -18.04 -5.06
N VAL A 269 5.99 -16.97 -5.16
CA VAL A 269 6.38 -15.62 -4.76
C VAL A 269 5.27 -15.05 -3.88
N SER A 270 5.62 -14.55 -2.70
CA SER A 270 4.72 -13.88 -1.77
C SER A 270 5.00 -12.39 -1.74
N TYR A 271 3.94 -11.60 -1.51
CA TYR A 271 4.05 -10.18 -1.28
C TYR A 271 3.56 -9.87 0.13
N THR A 272 4.35 -9.15 0.92
CA THR A 272 3.95 -8.74 2.27
C THR A 272 3.04 -7.52 2.25
N HIS A 273 3.07 -6.74 1.17
CA HIS A 273 2.23 -5.57 0.95
C HIS A 273 1.99 -5.39 -0.54
N LEU A 274 0.75 -5.62 -1.00
CA LEU A 274 0.30 -5.33 -2.35
C LEU A 274 -0.59 -4.09 -2.33
N ARG A 275 -0.29 -3.16 -3.22
CA ARG A 275 -1.24 -2.12 -3.57
C ARG A 275 -2.39 -2.77 -4.33
N ALA A 276 -3.57 -2.85 -3.70
CA ALA A 276 -4.79 -3.21 -4.42
C ALA A 276 -5.12 -2.05 -5.40
N HIS A 277 -5.24 -2.38 -6.67
CA HIS A 277 -5.72 -1.45 -7.69
C HIS A 277 -7.19 -1.71 -7.95
#